data_dbaa0a74a5a70981aa3a05d96b6823f3
#
_entry.id   dbaa0a74a5a70981aa3a05d96b6823f3
#
_cell.length_a   1.000
_cell.length_b   1.000
_cell.length_c   1.000
_cell.angle_alpha   90.00
_cell.angle_beta   90.00
_cell.angle_gamma   90.00
#
_symmetry.space_group_name_H-M   'P 1'
#
loop_
_entity.id
_entity.type
_entity.pdbx_description
1 polymer ?
#
loop_
_entity_poly.entity_id
_entity_poly.type
_entity_poly.pdbx_seq_one_letter_code
_entity_poly.pdbx_strand_id
1 'polypeptide(L)'
;AFADNFTQLNRQRILAPVSRELALSQRLADSEVTRRWLRNESDPAARELFFREADGYRRDLLGRAYFIASAATGHYYFNDDQPLSEAPRYTLSRQAADDGWFYNSLKAGARYNINVNPDLKLKTTRVWINVQVRDGEKVIGLTGAGLDVGGFLRDFVNSGQPGVTPIIVDEEGAIQAHMDPTLIAYNSGASGANGRGMVFNLLDTP
;
A
#
# COMPACT_ATOMS: atom_id res chain seq x y z
N ALA A 1 9.10 -10.65 29.02
CA ALA A 1 9.59 -9.28 29.32
C ALA A 1 10.49 -8.71 28.20
N PHE A 2 11.63 -9.37 27.85
CA PHE A 2 12.50 -8.82 26.79
C PHE A 2 11.83 -8.88 25.41
N ALA A 3 11.33 -10.04 25.01
CA ALA A 3 10.67 -10.24 23.72
C ALA A 3 9.45 -9.29 23.57
N ASP A 4 8.66 -9.11 24.61
CA ASP A 4 7.51 -8.22 24.60
C ASP A 4 7.92 -6.76 24.40
N ASN A 5 8.93 -6.29 25.12
CA ASN A 5 9.43 -4.91 24.99
C ASN A 5 10.06 -4.68 23.61
N PHE A 6 10.82 -5.63 23.11
CA PHE A 6 11.42 -5.60 21.79
C PHE A 6 10.34 -5.52 20.69
N THR A 7 9.35 -6.40 20.78
CA THR A 7 8.21 -6.42 19.83
C THR A 7 7.43 -5.12 19.88
N GLN A 8 7.09 -4.61 21.07
CA GLN A 8 6.35 -3.37 21.22
C GLN A 8 7.10 -2.17 20.66
N LEU A 9 8.40 -2.04 20.92
CA LEU A 9 9.20 -0.94 20.39
C LEU A 9 9.24 -0.95 18.86
N ASN A 10 9.48 -2.11 18.26
CA ASN A 10 9.57 -2.23 16.80
C ASN A 10 8.20 -2.07 16.13
N ARG A 11 7.13 -2.55 16.77
CA ARG A 11 5.76 -2.27 16.32
C ARG A 11 5.49 -0.77 16.22
N GLN A 12 5.88 0.01 17.24
CA GLN A 12 5.71 1.47 17.23
C GLN A 12 6.49 2.14 16.09
N ARG A 13 7.71 1.67 15.81
CA ARG A 13 8.54 2.20 14.72
C ARG A 13 7.93 2.01 13.34
N ILE A 14 7.15 0.94 13.12
CA ILE A 14 6.41 0.73 11.86
C ILE A 14 5.10 1.50 11.86
N LEU A 15 4.35 1.45 12.96
CA LEU A 15 2.99 2.01 13.01
C LEU A 15 2.98 3.53 12.83
N ALA A 16 3.95 4.26 13.39
CA ALA A 16 3.96 5.71 13.30
C ALA A 16 4.06 6.22 11.85
N PRO A 17 5.04 5.78 11.02
CA PRO A 17 5.10 6.21 9.63
C PRO A 17 3.90 5.72 8.81
N VAL A 18 3.43 4.49 8.99
CA VAL A 18 2.25 3.96 8.29
C VAL A 18 0.99 4.76 8.64
N SER A 19 0.79 5.08 9.92
CA SER A 19 -0.37 5.88 10.37
C SER A 19 -0.34 7.30 9.78
N ARG A 20 0.84 7.89 9.65
CA ARG A 20 1.01 9.21 9.01
C ARG A 20 0.66 9.15 7.53
N GLU A 21 1.19 8.16 6.80
CA GLU A 21 0.89 7.98 5.38
C GLU A 21 -0.60 7.70 5.15
N LEU A 22 -1.23 6.90 6.03
CA LEU A 22 -2.67 6.65 5.99
C LEU A 22 -3.46 7.95 6.18
N ALA A 23 -3.11 8.77 7.17
CA ALA A 23 -3.81 10.03 7.43
C ALA A 23 -3.72 10.98 6.23
N LEU A 24 -2.55 11.13 5.61
CA LEU A 24 -2.38 11.95 4.40
C LEU A 24 -3.14 11.38 3.20
N SER A 25 -3.11 10.07 3.00
CA SER A 25 -3.86 9.40 1.94
C SER A 25 -5.38 9.56 2.11
N GLN A 26 -5.87 9.50 3.35
CA GLN A 26 -7.29 9.77 3.66
C GLN A 26 -7.65 11.22 3.38
N ARG A 27 -6.78 12.18 3.72
CA ARG A 27 -7.00 13.60 3.40
C ARG A 27 -7.07 13.85 1.90
N LEU A 28 -6.19 13.23 1.12
CA LEU A 28 -6.24 13.31 -0.34
C LEU A 28 -7.54 12.68 -0.89
N ALA A 29 -7.95 11.53 -0.36
CA ALA A 29 -9.19 10.85 -0.75
C ALA A 29 -10.43 11.68 -0.43
N ASP A 30 -10.41 12.44 0.68
CA ASP A 30 -11.53 13.28 1.14
C ASP A 30 -11.54 14.67 0.52
N SER A 31 -10.51 15.04 -0.22
CA SER A 31 -10.46 16.34 -0.87
C SER A 31 -11.60 16.49 -1.88
N GLU A 32 -12.31 17.62 -1.83
CA GLU A 32 -13.32 17.94 -2.84
C GLU A 32 -12.69 18.13 -4.22
N VAL A 33 -11.43 18.55 -4.28
CA VAL A 33 -10.67 18.65 -5.53
C VAL A 33 -10.50 17.28 -6.17
N THR A 34 -10.13 16.26 -5.36
CA THR A 34 -10.02 14.87 -5.81
C THR A 34 -11.35 14.34 -6.33
N ARG A 35 -12.44 14.53 -5.57
CA ARG A 35 -13.77 14.11 -5.97
C ARG A 35 -14.25 14.80 -7.24
N ARG A 36 -14.07 16.11 -7.33
CA ARG A 36 -14.47 16.89 -8.50
C ARG A 36 -13.80 16.38 -9.77
N TRP A 37 -12.48 16.14 -9.72
CA TRP A 37 -11.77 15.62 -10.88
C TRP A 37 -12.19 14.19 -11.25
N LEU A 38 -12.33 13.27 -10.28
CA LEU A 38 -12.77 11.90 -10.56
C LEU A 38 -14.20 11.79 -11.09
N ARG A 39 -15.08 12.76 -10.82
CA ARG A 39 -16.41 12.84 -11.45
C ARG A 39 -16.33 13.14 -12.95
N ASN A 40 -15.32 13.90 -13.36
CA ASN A 40 -15.09 14.25 -14.75
C ASN A 40 -13.59 14.48 -15.03
N GLU A 41 -12.89 13.39 -15.33
CA GLU A 41 -11.44 13.42 -15.62
C GLU A 41 -11.08 14.27 -16.85
N SER A 42 -12.06 14.56 -17.73
CA SER A 42 -11.85 15.39 -18.94
C SER A 42 -11.95 16.89 -18.68
N ASP A 43 -12.37 17.35 -17.49
CA ASP A 43 -12.36 18.77 -17.13
C ASP A 43 -10.92 19.26 -16.92
N PRO A 44 -10.37 20.12 -17.81
CA PRO A 44 -8.98 20.56 -17.71
C PRO A 44 -8.70 21.34 -16.44
N ALA A 45 -9.65 22.16 -15.99
CA ALA A 45 -9.47 22.98 -14.78
C ALA A 45 -9.49 22.14 -13.51
N ALA A 46 -10.37 21.13 -13.44
CA ALA A 46 -10.39 20.19 -12.33
C ALA A 46 -9.12 19.33 -12.30
N ARG A 47 -8.62 18.92 -13.47
CA ARG A 47 -7.38 18.17 -13.64
C ARG A 47 -6.17 18.95 -13.14
N GLU A 48 -5.94 20.15 -13.64
CA GLU A 48 -4.82 21.00 -13.20
C GLU A 48 -4.85 21.23 -11.70
N LEU A 49 -6.02 21.52 -11.16
CA LEU A 49 -6.16 21.76 -9.72
C LEU A 49 -5.85 20.51 -8.90
N PHE A 50 -6.32 19.33 -9.34
CA PHE A 50 -6.04 18.07 -8.68
C PHE A 50 -4.54 17.76 -8.66
N PHE A 51 -3.86 17.80 -9.80
CA PHE A 51 -2.43 17.42 -9.85
C PHE A 51 -1.56 18.39 -9.07
N ARG A 52 -1.91 19.68 -9.03
CA ARG A 52 -1.24 20.67 -8.20
C ARG A 52 -1.42 20.42 -6.69
N GLU A 53 -2.64 20.09 -6.26
CA GLU A 53 -2.91 19.72 -4.86
C GLU A 53 -2.22 18.39 -4.48
N ALA A 54 -2.34 17.38 -5.32
CA ALA A 54 -1.76 16.06 -5.10
C ALA A 54 -0.23 16.12 -5.02
N ASP A 55 0.43 17.02 -5.77
CA ASP A 55 1.86 17.25 -5.63
C ASP A 55 2.24 17.82 -4.25
N GLY A 56 1.37 18.61 -3.63
CA GLY A 56 1.52 19.03 -2.24
C GLY A 56 1.56 17.83 -1.29
N TYR A 57 0.58 16.93 -1.41
CA TYR A 57 0.57 15.68 -0.62
C TYR A 57 1.80 14.82 -0.89
N ARG A 58 2.22 14.67 -2.16
CA ARG A 58 3.42 13.91 -2.53
C ARG A 58 4.65 14.40 -1.78
N ARG A 59 4.85 15.71 -1.69
CA ARG A 59 5.98 16.31 -0.96
C ARG A 59 5.94 16.03 0.54
N ASP A 60 4.76 15.87 1.10
CA ASP A 60 4.57 15.58 2.53
C ASP A 60 4.64 14.08 2.86
N LEU A 61 4.35 13.21 1.89
CA LEU A 61 4.46 11.76 2.04
C LEU A 61 5.92 11.33 2.19
N LEU A 62 6.21 10.42 3.11
CA LEU A 62 7.54 9.87 3.34
C LEU A 62 8.07 9.12 2.12
N GLY A 63 7.20 8.36 1.46
CA GLY A 63 7.52 7.66 0.22
C GLY A 63 7.63 8.58 -0.99
N ARG A 64 7.31 9.87 -0.85
CA ARG A 64 7.33 10.90 -1.91
C ARG A 64 6.61 10.48 -3.19
N ALA A 65 5.60 9.63 -3.03
CA ALA A 65 4.83 9.08 -4.12
C ALA A 65 3.36 8.92 -3.73
N TYR A 66 2.47 9.14 -4.69
CA TYR A 66 1.05 8.82 -4.57
C TYR A 66 0.55 8.14 -5.84
N PHE A 67 -0.54 7.42 -5.72
CA PHE A 67 -1.31 6.98 -6.86
C PHE A 67 -2.76 7.43 -6.74
N ILE A 68 -3.46 7.48 -7.86
CA ILE A 68 -4.90 7.59 -7.93
C ILE A 68 -5.43 6.77 -9.10
N ALA A 69 -6.54 6.09 -8.89
CA ALA A 69 -7.18 5.28 -9.91
C ALA A 69 -8.69 5.55 -9.95
N SER A 70 -9.20 5.77 -11.15
CA SER A 70 -10.60 6.07 -11.39
C SER A 70 -11.44 4.79 -11.50
N ALA A 71 -12.54 4.71 -10.76
CA ALA A 71 -13.49 3.61 -10.89
C ALA A 71 -14.29 3.63 -12.20
N ALA A 72 -14.42 4.80 -12.82
CA ALA A 72 -15.17 5.00 -14.05
C ALA A 72 -14.39 4.55 -15.28
N THR A 73 -13.12 4.93 -15.38
CA THR A 73 -12.28 4.72 -16.57
C THR A 73 -11.26 3.60 -16.39
N GLY A 74 -10.92 3.26 -15.14
CA GLY A 74 -9.79 2.39 -14.83
C GLY A 74 -8.43 3.06 -15.01
N HIS A 75 -8.37 4.34 -15.35
CA HIS A 75 -7.11 5.05 -15.47
C HIS A 75 -6.36 5.05 -14.15
N TYR A 76 -5.10 4.63 -14.21
CA TYR A 76 -4.18 4.60 -13.08
C TYR A 76 -3.08 5.63 -13.26
N TYR A 77 -2.98 6.55 -12.32
CA TYR A 77 -1.97 7.61 -12.27
C TYR A 77 -1.04 7.34 -11.09
N PHE A 78 0.25 7.55 -11.32
CA PHE A 78 1.26 7.42 -10.29
C PHE A 78 2.32 8.50 -10.47
N ASN A 79 2.58 9.26 -9.44
CA ASN A 79 3.62 10.27 -9.39
C ASN A 79 4.56 10.05 -8.20
N ASP A 80 5.84 10.10 -8.48
CA ASP A 80 6.96 10.01 -7.54
C ASP A 80 7.92 11.20 -7.73
N ASP A 81 9.19 11.05 -7.40
CA ASP A 81 10.19 12.10 -7.57
C ASP A 81 10.63 12.33 -9.03
N GLN A 82 10.16 11.51 -9.97
CA GLN A 82 10.35 11.74 -11.41
C GLN A 82 9.52 12.95 -11.89
N PRO A 83 9.74 13.46 -13.11
CA PRO A 83 8.88 14.50 -13.65
C PRO A 83 7.39 14.12 -13.50
N LEU A 84 6.61 15.03 -12.92
CA LEU A 84 5.19 14.81 -12.72
C LEU A 84 4.47 14.58 -14.04
N SER A 85 3.53 13.64 -14.04
CA SER A 85 2.71 13.32 -15.20
C SER A 85 1.22 13.41 -14.86
N GLU A 86 0.50 14.11 -15.70
CA GLU A 86 -0.96 14.14 -15.67
C GLU A 86 -1.59 13.08 -16.59
N ALA A 87 -0.77 12.29 -17.27
CA ALA A 87 -1.22 11.18 -18.08
C ALA A 87 -1.34 9.90 -17.25
N PRO A 88 -2.34 9.03 -17.51
CA PRO A 88 -2.40 7.72 -16.89
C PRO A 88 -1.19 6.89 -17.30
N ARG A 89 -0.63 6.17 -16.34
CA ARG A 89 0.45 5.21 -16.62
C ARG A 89 -0.03 4.01 -17.39
N TYR A 90 -1.23 3.53 -17.04
CA TYR A 90 -1.94 2.46 -17.73
C TYR A 90 -3.42 2.47 -17.33
N THR A 91 -4.19 1.58 -17.95
CA THR A 91 -5.60 1.37 -17.62
C THR A 91 -5.77 0.00 -16.97
N LEU A 92 -6.35 -0.01 -15.78
CA LEU A 92 -6.68 -1.22 -15.02
C LEU A 92 -7.79 -2.01 -15.72
N SER A 93 -7.64 -3.33 -15.74
CA SER A 93 -8.57 -4.24 -16.41
C SER A 93 -9.07 -5.33 -15.47
N ARG A 94 -10.38 -5.62 -15.50
CA ARG A 94 -10.96 -6.73 -14.73
C ARG A 94 -10.49 -8.10 -15.19
N GLN A 95 -9.97 -8.17 -16.42
CA GLN A 95 -9.44 -9.40 -17.02
C GLN A 95 -7.98 -9.66 -16.65
N ALA A 96 -7.27 -8.63 -16.19
CA ALA A 96 -5.89 -8.76 -15.73
C ALA A 96 -5.87 -9.25 -14.28
N ALA A 97 -5.24 -10.40 -14.05
CA ALA A 97 -5.13 -10.97 -12.70
C ALA A 97 -4.43 -10.03 -11.71
N ASP A 98 -3.42 -9.31 -12.19
CA ASP A 98 -2.62 -8.38 -11.38
C ASP A 98 -3.40 -7.13 -10.96
N ASP A 99 -4.53 -6.81 -11.60
CA ASP A 99 -5.36 -5.65 -11.28
C ASP A 99 -6.49 -5.98 -10.28
N GLY A 100 -6.60 -7.21 -9.85
CA GLY A 100 -7.62 -7.68 -8.90
C GLY A 100 -7.68 -6.88 -7.61
N TRP A 101 -6.53 -6.42 -7.12
CA TRP A 101 -6.41 -5.57 -5.92
C TRP A 101 -7.31 -4.32 -5.99
N PHE A 102 -7.36 -3.67 -7.15
CA PHE A 102 -8.17 -2.47 -7.37
C PHE A 102 -9.66 -2.76 -7.24
N TYR A 103 -10.15 -3.73 -8.01
CA TYR A 103 -11.57 -4.07 -8.04
C TYR A 103 -12.08 -4.65 -6.72
N ASN A 104 -11.23 -5.39 -6.00
CA ASN A 104 -11.53 -5.89 -4.67
C ASN A 104 -11.61 -4.74 -3.66
N SER A 105 -10.67 -3.80 -3.70
CA SER A 105 -10.68 -2.63 -2.84
C SER A 105 -11.87 -1.69 -3.08
N LEU A 106 -12.35 -1.57 -4.34
CA LEU A 106 -13.57 -0.81 -4.63
C LEU A 106 -14.82 -1.41 -3.99
N LYS A 107 -14.87 -2.74 -3.87
CA LYS A 107 -16.02 -3.48 -3.31
C LYS A 107 -15.93 -3.70 -1.81
N ALA A 108 -14.75 -3.47 -1.22
CA ALA A 108 -14.54 -3.70 0.20
C ALA A 108 -15.46 -2.80 1.04
N GLY A 109 -16.03 -3.35 2.11
CA GLY A 109 -16.79 -2.57 3.08
C GLY A 109 -15.92 -1.58 3.86
N ALA A 110 -14.65 -1.91 4.06
CA ALA A 110 -13.68 -1.06 4.73
C ALA A 110 -13.26 0.10 3.80
N ARG A 111 -13.11 1.28 4.42
CA ARG A 111 -12.73 2.50 3.71
C ARG A 111 -11.29 2.47 3.15
N TYR A 112 -10.43 1.71 3.76
CA TYR A 112 -9.03 1.53 3.34
C TYR A 112 -8.56 0.11 3.60
N ASN A 113 -7.49 -0.26 2.93
CA ASN A 113 -6.71 -1.44 3.24
C ASN A 113 -5.22 -1.13 3.13
N ILE A 114 -4.41 -1.93 3.80
CA ILE A 114 -2.96 -1.82 3.82
C ILE A 114 -2.38 -3.16 3.42
N ASN A 115 -1.55 -3.18 2.39
CA ASN A 115 -0.91 -4.38 1.88
C ASN A 115 0.60 -4.25 1.99
N VAL A 116 1.26 -5.34 2.34
CA VAL A 116 2.72 -5.44 2.33
C VAL A 116 3.12 -6.27 1.12
N ASN A 117 3.92 -5.69 0.23
CA ASN A 117 4.41 -6.37 -0.97
C ASN A 117 5.94 -6.39 -0.99
N PRO A 118 6.56 -7.53 -0.65
CA PRO A 118 7.97 -7.76 -0.90
C PRO A 118 8.22 -7.89 -2.41
N ASP A 119 9.18 -7.12 -2.93
CA ASP A 119 9.65 -7.21 -4.31
C ASP A 119 11.04 -7.86 -4.35
N LEU A 120 11.11 -9.08 -4.84
CA LEU A 120 12.36 -9.84 -4.94
C LEU A 120 13.36 -9.23 -5.92
N LYS A 121 12.88 -8.62 -7.01
CA LYS A 121 13.74 -8.10 -8.06
C LYS A 121 14.42 -6.82 -7.61
N LEU A 122 13.66 -5.95 -6.95
CA LEU A 122 14.15 -4.68 -6.44
C LEU A 122 14.72 -4.79 -5.03
N LYS A 123 14.58 -5.95 -4.36
CA LYS A 123 14.98 -6.19 -2.95
C LYS A 123 14.39 -5.15 -1.99
N THR A 124 13.19 -4.68 -2.28
CA THR A 124 12.45 -3.71 -1.48
C THR A 124 11.16 -4.34 -0.97
N THR A 125 10.69 -3.89 0.17
CA THR A 125 9.35 -4.23 0.66
C THR A 125 8.59 -2.93 0.83
N ARG A 126 7.43 -2.83 0.17
CA ARG A 126 6.58 -1.66 0.25
C ARG A 126 5.28 -1.98 0.98
N VAL A 127 4.92 -1.06 1.86
CA VAL A 127 3.57 -0.98 2.41
C VAL A 127 2.76 -0.10 1.47
N TRP A 128 1.71 -0.66 0.87
CA TRP A 128 0.76 0.06 0.05
C TRP A 128 -0.49 0.38 0.87
N ILE A 129 -0.84 1.65 0.89
CA ILE A 129 -2.03 2.17 1.56
C ILE A 129 -3.02 2.53 0.48
N ASN A 130 -4.17 1.87 0.46
CA ASN A 130 -5.23 2.06 -0.53
C ASN A 130 -6.45 2.63 0.17
N VAL A 131 -6.90 3.81 -0.20
CA VAL A 131 -8.04 4.52 0.40
C VAL A 131 -9.09 4.76 -0.65
N GLN A 132 -10.35 4.43 -0.34
CA GLN A 132 -11.48 4.70 -1.20
C GLN A 132 -11.77 6.20 -1.28
N VAL A 133 -11.89 6.72 -2.50
CA VAL A 133 -12.47 8.03 -2.75
C VAL A 133 -13.97 7.86 -2.91
N ARG A 134 -14.73 8.49 -2.03
CA ARG A 134 -16.19 8.36 -1.99
C ARG A 134 -16.88 9.67 -2.36
N ASP A 135 -17.97 9.52 -3.11
CA ASP A 135 -18.93 10.58 -3.42
C ASP A 135 -20.29 10.13 -2.88
N GLY A 136 -20.65 10.59 -1.68
CA GLY A 136 -21.71 9.99 -0.90
C GLY A 136 -21.41 8.52 -0.59
N GLU A 137 -22.36 7.64 -0.89
CA GLU A 137 -22.20 6.18 -0.70
C GLU A 137 -21.42 5.51 -1.85
N LYS A 138 -21.19 6.21 -2.96
CA LYS A 138 -20.54 5.64 -4.13
C LYS A 138 -19.02 5.74 -4.01
N VAL A 139 -18.32 4.61 -4.20
CA VAL A 139 -16.87 4.60 -4.39
C VAL A 139 -16.55 4.96 -5.83
N ILE A 140 -15.88 6.10 -6.06
CA ILE A 140 -15.56 6.63 -7.39
C ILE A 140 -14.08 6.43 -7.78
N GLY A 141 -13.25 5.98 -6.88
CA GLY A 141 -11.85 5.67 -7.13
C GLY A 141 -11.10 5.20 -5.90
N LEU A 142 -9.83 4.95 -6.08
CA LEU A 142 -8.86 4.70 -5.00
C LEU A 142 -7.71 5.68 -5.11
N THR A 143 -7.19 6.12 -3.97
CA THR A 143 -5.92 6.84 -3.89
C THR A 143 -5.09 6.32 -2.74
N GLY A 144 -3.80 6.63 -2.72
CA GLY A 144 -2.96 6.25 -1.62
C GLY A 144 -1.48 6.46 -1.87
N ALA A 145 -0.67 5.82 -1.03
CA ALA A 145 0.77 5.95 -1.00
C ALA A 145 1.46 4.59 -0.90
N GLY A 146 2.71 4.54 -1.36
CA GLY A 146 3.62 3.42 -1.14
C GLY A 146 4.77 3.87 -0.26
N LEU A 147 4.97 3.19 0.87
CA LEU A 147 6.08 3.43 1.79
C LEU A 147 7.08 2.28 1.68
N ASP A 148 8.35 2.59 1.36
CA ASP A 148 9.44 1.61 1.42
C ASP A 148 9.82 1.36 2.88
N VAL A 149 9.60 0.15 3.33
CA VAL A 149 9.97 -0.31 4.68
C VAL A 149 11.09 -1.35 4.67
N GLY A 150 11.66 -1.61 3.49
CA GLY A 150 12.67 -2.68 3.32
C GLY A 150 13.90 -2.49 4.20
N GLY A 151 14.38 -1.26 4.37
CA GLY A 151 15.49 -0.94 5.28
C GLY A 151 15.13 -1.30 6.71
N PHE A 152 14.01 -0.80 7.20
CA PHE A 152 13.54 -1.10 8.55
C PHE A 152 13.34 -2.61 8.78
N LEU A 153 12.72 -3.32 7.83
CA LEU A 153 12.49 -4.76 7.96
C LEU A 153 13.81 -5.54 8.01
N ARG A 154 14.79 -5.17 7.20
CA ARG A 154 16.13 -5.79 7.25
C ARG A 154 16.80 -5.55 8.61
N ASP A 155 16.77 -4.32 9.10
CA ASP A 155 17.35 -4.00 10.42
C ASP A 155 16.64 -4.76 11.54
N PHE A 156 15.31 -4.86 11.46
CA PHE A 156 14.51 -5.61 12.43
C PHE A 156 14.87 -7.09 12.44
N VAL A 157 14.86 -7.77 11.29
CA VAL A 157 15.13 -9.22 11.23
C VAL A 157 16.59 -9.55 11.56
N ASN A 158 17.52 -8.62 11.31
CA ASN A 158 18.94 -8.78 11.64
C ASN A 158 19.27 -8.37 13.08
N SER A 159 18.36 -7.75 13.81
CA SER A 159 18.59 -7.32 15.20
C SER A 159 18.37 -8.42 16.24
N GLY A 160 18.06 -9.65 15.80
CA GLY A 160 17.82 -10.79 16.67
C GLY A 160 19.02 -11.11 17.56
N GLN A 161 18.75 -11.43 18.83
CA GLN A 161 19.77 -11.97 19.74
C GLN A 161 20.01 -13.45 19.45
N PRO A 162 21.16 -14.04 19.85
CA PRO A 162 21.42 -15.47 19.71
C PRO A 162 20.25 -16.30 20.25
N GLY A 163 19.66 -17.15 19.39
CA GLY A 163 18.53 -18.00 19.76
C GLY A 163 17.15 -17.30 19.57
N VAL A 164 17.10 -16.08 19.02
CA VAL A 164 15.87 -15.37 18.68
C VAL A 164 15.87 -15.01 17.20
N THR A 165 14.84 -15.42 16.48
CA THR A 165 14.63 -15.03 15.07
C THR A 165 13.41 -14.12 15.00
N PRO A 166 13.60 -12.80 14.78
CA PRO A 166 12.48 -11.90 14.55
C PRO A 166 11.85 -12.18 13.20
N ILE A 167 10.52 -12.21 13.15
CA ILE A 167 9.74 -12.38 11.93
C ILE A 167 8.53 -11.44 11.95
N ILE A 168 8.01 -11.11 10.78
CA ILE A 168 6.74 -10.40 10.62
C ILE A 168 5.81 -11.30 9.84
N VAL A 169 4.59 -11.46 10.34
CA VAL A 169 3.53 -12.24 9.70
C VAL A 169 2.29 -11.37 9.50
N ASP A 170 1.46 -11.72 8.53
CA ASP A 170 0.11 -11.15 8.37
C ASP A 170 -0.91 -11.87 9.26
N GLU A 171 -2.19 -11.51 9.12
CA GLU A 171 -3.29 -12.07 9.91
C GLU A 171 -3.51 -13.57 9.62
N GLU A 172 -3.14 -14.02 8.43
CA GLU A 172 -3.21 -15.42 8.00
C GLU A 172 -1.97 -16.24 8.39
N GLY A 173 -0.97 -15.61 9.02
CA GLY A 173 0.28 -16.24 9.45
C GLY A 173 1.33 -16.36 8.34
N ALA A 174 1.12 -15.74 7.19
CA ALA A 174 2.08 -15.73 6.11
C ALA A 174 3.27 -14.80 6.45
N ILE A 175 4.49 -15.28 6.24
CA ILE A 175 5.71 -14.54 6.58
C ILE A 175 5.90 -13.38 5.61
N GLN A 176 5.91 -12.17 6.13
CA GLN A 176 6.11 -10.92 5.38
C GLN A 176 7.55 -10.41 5.48
N ALA A 177 8.29 -10.77 6.53
CA ALA A 177 9.71 -10.49 6.68
C ALA A 177 10.40 -11.58 7.48
N HIS A 178 11.53 -12.05 6.97
CA HIS A 178 12.39 -13.06 7.58
C HIS A 178 13.84 -12.85 7.13
N MET A 179 14.84 -13.26 7.96
CA MET A 179 16.25 -13.19 7.56
C MET A 179 16.59 -14.11 6.38
N ASP A 180 15.87 -15.22 6.23
CA ASP A 180 15.90 -16.07 5.04
C ASP A 180 14.78 -15.63 4.08
N PRO A 181 15.11 -14.97 2.95
CA PRO A 181 14.10 -14.46 2.02
C PRO A 181 13.30 -15.57 1.30
N THR A 182 13.77 -16.82 1.33
CA THR A 182 13.05 -17.95 0.73
C THR A 182 11.77 -18.32 1.49
N LEU A 183 11.68 -17.90 2.77
CA LEU A 183 10.53 -18.13 3.62
C LEU A 183 9.46 -17.03 3.52
N ILE A 184 9.73 -15.94 2.78
CA ILE A 184 8.78 -14.83 2.65
C ILE A 184 7.67 -15.21 1.68
N ALA A 185 6.41 -15.04 2.12
CA ALA A 185 5.23 -15.24 1.28
C ALA A 185 4.96 -14.00 0.44
N TYR A 186 5.14 -14.11 -0.87
CA TYR A 186 4.89 -13.00 -1.80
C TYR A 186 3.42 -12.97 -2.23
N ASN A 187 2.82 -11.76 -2.25
CA ASN A 187 1.44 -11.53 -2.69
C ASN A 187 0.35 -12.26 -1.89
N SER A 188 0.62 -12.63 -0.65
CA SER A 188 -0.37 -13.31 0.21
C SER A 188 -1.65 -12.51 0.40
N GLY A 189 -1.57 -11.17 0.46
CA GLY A 189 -2.74 -10.28 0.58
C GLY A 189 -3.45 -9.93 -0.73
N ALA A 190 -2.85 -10.18 -1.89
CA ALA A 190 -3.42 -9.78 -3.19
C ALA A 190 -4.25 -10.86 -3.87
N SER A 191 -4.02 -12.11 -3.54
CA SER A 191 -4.70 -13.26 -4.13
C SER A 191 -5.25 -14.16 -3.03
N GLY A 192 -6.54 -14.12 -2.84
CA GLY A 192 -7.18 -15.17 -2.06
C GLY A 192 -6.66 -16.53 -2.52
N ALA A 193 -6.17 -17.32 -1.58
CA ALA A 193 -5.97 -18.77 -1.61
C ALA A 193 -5.01 -19.39 -2.65
N ASN A 194 -4.45 -18.66 -3.59
CA ASN A 194 -3.51 -19.22 -4.57
C ASN A 194 -2.08 -18.71 -4.39
N GLY A 195 -1.71 -18.31 -3.18
CA GLY A 195 -0.36 -17.91 -2.86
C GLY A 195 0.65 -19.00 -3.18
N ARG A 196 1.22 -18.95 -4.38
CA ARG A 196 2.51 -19.60 -4.59
C ARG A 196 3.48 -18.93 -3.64
N GLY A 197 3.79 -19.58 -2.55
CA GLY A 197 4.81 -19.08 -1.66
C GLY A 197 4.54 -19.20 -0.17
N MET A 198 3.41 -19.72 0.29
CA MET A 198 3.32 -20.14 1.69
C MET A 198 4.14 -21.40 1.87
N VAL A 199 5.45 -21.22 2.11
CA VAL A 199 6.35 -22.32 2.42
C VAL A 199 6.15 -22.77 3.87
N PHE A 200 5.62 -21.87 4.71
CA PHE A 200 5.44 -22.13 6.14
C PHE A 200 4.35 -21.21 6.73
N ASN A 201 3.36 -21.80 7.38
CA ASN A 201 2.35 -21.05 8.13
C ASN A 201 2.55 -21.24 9.63
N LEU A 202 2.88 -20.17 10.34
CA LEU A 202 3.14 -20.22 11.78
C LEU A 202 1.91 -20.56 12.61
N LEU A 203 0.70 -20.30 12.10
CA LEU A 203 -0.54 -20.61 12.79
C LEU A 203 -0.86 -22.11 12.73
N ASP A 204 -0.33 -22.82 11.72
CA ASP A 204 -0.52 -24.26 11.55
C ASP A 204 0.59 -25.11 12.18
N THR A 205 1.56 -24.45 12.80
CA THR A 205 2.70 -25.13 13.44
C THR A 205 2.47 -25.17 14.95
N PRO A 206 2.43 -26.34 15.59
CA PRO A 206 2.22 -26.48 17.03
C PRO A 206 3.39 -25.92 17.85
#